data_8cef7efc4e24329366d372ad37af2ff9
#
_entry.id   8cef7efc4e24329366d372ad37af2ff9
#
_cell.length_a   1.000
_cell.length_b   1.000
_cell.length_c   1.000
_cell.angle_alpha   90.00
_cell.angle_beta   90.00
_cell.angle_gamma   90.00
#
_symmetry.space_group_name_H-M   'P 1'
#
loop_
_entity.id
_entity.type
_entity.pdbx_description
1 polymer ?
#
loop_
_entity_poly.entity_id
_entity_poly.type
_entity_poly.pdbx_seq_one_letter_code
_entity_poly.pdbx_strand_id
1 'polypeptide(L)'
;PEVEPQVKNDSVDTANEQSSTSCESNIKGSDTEARLQQLEKEHETLNSQYMRIAADFDNFRKRQTRDQDDLKIQLTCTTLSEILPIVDNFERARQQLNPEGEEAQALHRSYQGLYKQLVEVLKNLGVAPMRVVDQAFDPSLHEAVMREPSDEKAEDIVIEELQRGYHLNGRVLRHALVKVSMGPGPKAVNEEIPDQNASNQELSESVEGSTKDEN
;
A
#
# COMPACT_ATOMS: atom_id res chain seq x y z
N PRO A 1 70.47 16.10 -18.86
CA PRO A 1 71.52 16.10 -19.79
C PRO A 1 71.00 15.88 -21.17
N GLU A 2 71.18 16.94 -21.96
CA GLU A 2 71.05 17.04 -23.37
C GLU A 2 71.98 16.07 -24.05
N VAL A 3 71.58 15.50 -25.16
CA VAL A 3 72.47 15.24 -26.29
C VAL A 3 71.68 15.28 -27.60
N GLU A 4 71.80 16.36 -28.34
CA GLU A 4 71.61 16.37 -29.79
C GLU A 4 72.72 15.57 -30.45
N PRO A 5 72.54 15.06 -31.66
CA PRO A 5 73.53 15.14 -32.66
C PRO A 5 73.06 15.66 -34.01
N GLN A 6 74.01 16.37 -34.56
CA GLN A 6 74.14 17.18 -35.73
C GLN A 6 73.87 16.50 -37.08
N VAL A 7 73.41 17.34 -37.95
CA VAL A 7 73.31 17.28 -39.41
C VAL A 7 74.61 16.91 -40.13
N LYS A 8 74.51 16.04 -41.15
CA LYS A 8 75.42 16.07 -42.32
C LYS A 8 74.55 16.01 -43.57
N ASN A 9 74.66 17.10 -44.32
CA ASN A 9 74.32 17.18 -45.73
C ASN A 9 75.29 16.34 -46.53
N ASP A 10 74.79 15.61 -47.51
CA ASP A 10 75.45 15.36 -48.79
C ASP A 10 74.41 15.37 -49.90
N SER A 11 74.63 16.28 -50.82
CA SER A 11 73.95 16.53 -52.06
C SER A 11 74.40 15.52 -53.13
N VAL A 12 73.53 15.36 -54.14
CA VAL A 12 73.72 14.83 -55.51
C VAL A 12 73.01 13.51 -55.74
N ASP A 13 71.84 13.48 -56.40
CA ASP A 13 71.74 13.47 -57.86
C ASP A 13 70.22 13.56 -58.26
N THR A 14 70.00 14.39 -59.23
CA THR A 14 68.74 14.70 -59.88
C THR A 14 68.48 13.72 -61.00
N ALA A 15 67.24 13.28 -61.10
CA ALA A 15 66.51 12.87 -62.29
C ALA A 15 66.02 11.46 -62.32
N ASN A 16 64.68 11.44 -62.35
CA ASN A 16 63.86 10.31 -62.81
C ASN A 16 62.99 9.53 -61.75
N GLU A 17 62.18 10.26 -60.99
CA GLU A 17 61.12 9.64 -60.20
C GLU A 17 59.84 10.51 -60.08
N GLN A 18 59.34 11.09 -61.17
CA GLN A 18 58.12 11.92 -61.13
C GLN A 18 56.88 11.20 -61.55
N SER A 19 56.84 9.90 -61.77
CA SER A 19 55.60 9.22 -62.16
C SER A 19 55.16 8.08 -61.24
N SER A 20 55.91 7.67 -60.24
CA SER A 20 55.46 6.64 -59.24
C SER A 20 54.96 7.19 -57.91
N THR A 21 55.26 8.42 -57.53
CA THR A 21 54.91 9.04 -56.26
C THR A 21 53.39 9.49 -56.16
N SER A 22 52.77 9.77 -57.30
CA SER A 22 51.35 10.21 -57.28
C SER A 22 50.31 9.09 -57.06
N CYS A 23 50.66 7.86 -57.46
CA CYS A 23 49.78 6.70 -57.24
C CYS A 23 49.85 6.14 -55.81
N GLU A 24 51.02 6.09 -55.19
CA GLU A 24 51.19 5.62 -53.79
C GLU A 24 50.66 6.61 -52.75
N SER A 25 50.67 7.91 -52.99
CA SER A 25 50.07 8.91 -52.11
C SER A 25 48.58 8.87 -52.14
N ASN A 26 47.95 8.52 -53.26
CA ASN A 26 46.51 8.42 -53.39
C ASN A 26 45.95 7.13 -52.75
N ILE A 27 46.67 6.01 -52.82
CA ILE A 27 46.34 4.75 -52.19
C ILE A 27 46.46 4.88 -50.63
N LYS A 28 47.52 5.52 -50.14
CA LYS A 28 47.68 5.78 -48.70
C LYS A 28 46.64 6.75 -48.14
N GLY A 29 46.18 7.71 -48.94
CA GLY A 29 45.06 8.61 -48.57
C GLY A 29 43.74 7.87 -48.41
N SER A 30 43.39 6.98 -49.35
CA SER A 30 42.19 6.17 -49.34
C SER A 30 42.15 5.19 -48.13
N ASP A 31 43.27 4.56 -47.81
CA ASP A 31 43.41 3.64 -46.65
C ASP A 31 43.28 4.38 -45.30
N THR A 32 43.83 5.59 -45.23
CA THR A 32 43.68 6.43 -44.00
C THR A 32 42.26 6.94 -43.81
N GLU A 33 41.56 7.34 -44.86
CA GLU A 33 40.15 7.75 -44.81
C GLU A 33 39.24 6.59 -44.43
N ALA A 34 39.45 5.41 -45.00
CA ALA A 34 38.70 4.21 -44.61
C ALA A 34 38.91 3.86 -43.13
N ARG A 35 40.14 4.00 -42.63
CA ARG A 35 40.46 3.76 -41.22
C ARG A 35 39.85 4.81 -40.29
N LEU A 36 39.85 6.08 -40.67
CA LEU A 36 39.14 7.13 -39.93
C LEU A 36 37.66 6.86 -39.83
N GLN A 37 36.99 6.52 -40.93
CA GLN A 37 35.56 6.17 -40.92
C GLN A 37 35.26 4.95 -40.06
N GLN A 38 36.13 3.95 -40.03
CA GLN A 38 35.99 2.80 -39.18
C GLN A 38 36.10 3.18 -37.69
N LEU A 39 37.14 3.98 -37.33
CA LEU A 39 37.34 4.45 -35.96
C LEU A 39 36.21 5.35 -35.49
N GLU A 40 35.66 6.21 -36.37
CA GLU A 40 34.49 7.04 -36.07
C GLU A 40 33.26 6.17 -35.74
N LYS A 41 33.01 5.13 -36.54
CA LYS A 41 31.89 4.16 -36.26
C LYS A 41 32.12 3.39 -34.97
N GLU A 42 33.34 2.93 -34.72
CA GLU A 42 33.69 2.26 -33.46
C GLU A 42 33.53 3.20 -32.27
N HIS A 43 33.92 4.46 -32.39
CA HIS A 43 33.74 5.47 -31.37
C HIS A 43 32.25 5.79 -31.12
N GLU A 44 31.45 5.93 -32.18
CA GLU A 44 30.02 6.16 -32.06
C GLU A 44 29.30 4.99 -31.40
N THR A 45 29.62 3.74 -31.79
CA THR A 45 29.06 2.54 -31.15
C THR A 45 29.46 2.44 -29.70
N LEU A 46 30.73 2.70 -29.37
CA LEU A 46 31.23 2.67 -27.99
C LEU A 46 30.57 3.76 -27.13
N ASN A 47 30.45 4.98 -27.68
CA ASN A 47 29.77 6.07 -27.00
C ASN A 47 28.28 5.76 -26.73
N SER A 48 27.61 5.18 -27.73
CA SER A 48 26.24 4.71 -27.60
C SER A 48 26.10 3.64 -26.50
N GLN A 49 27.00 2.66 -26.46
CA GLN A 49 27.04 1.65 -25.41
C GLN A 49 27.31 2.26 -24.03
N TYR A 50 28.26 3.19 -23.94
CA TYR A 50 28.56 3.90 -22.70
C TYR A 50 27.35 4.68 -22.18
N MET A 51 26.67 5.43 -23.03
CA MET A 51 25.44 6.16 -22.64
C MET A 51 24.34 5.23 -22.15
N ARG A 52 24.19 4.09 -22.83
CA ARG A 52 23.21 3.07 -22.39
C ARG A 52 23.58 2.49 -21.03
N ILE A 53 24.83 2.10 -20.81
CA ILE A 53 25.30 1.55 -19.54
C ILE A 53 25.15 2.59 -18.42
N ALA A 54 25.48 3.86 -18.69
CA ALA A 54 25.31 4.94 -17.72
C ALA A 54 23.83 5.12 -17.32
N ALA A 55 22.92 5.10 -18.30
CA ALA A 55 21.48 5.17 -18.06
C ALA A 55 20.96 3.95 -17.26
N ASP A 56 21.41 2.75 -17.60
CA ASP A 56 21.06 1.52 -16.90
C ASP A 56 21.58 1.53 -15.45
N PHE A 57 22.80 2.04 -15.25
CA PHE A 57 23.37 2.20 -13.91
C PHE A 57 22.59 3.20 -13.05
N ASP A 58 22.18 4.34 -13.61
CA ASP A 58 21.35 5.31 -12.91
C ASP A 58 19.98 4.74 -12.55
N ASN A 59 19.36 4.00 -13.45
CA ASN A 59 18.10 3.30 -13.19
C ASN A 59 18.27 2.23 -12.10
N PHE A 60 19.35 1.45 -12.16
CA PHE A 60 19.68 0.46 -11.14
C PHE A 60 19.87 1.12 -9.77
N ARG A 61 20.63 2.22 -9.69
CA ARG A 61 20.84 2.95 -8.44
C ARG A 61 19.54 3.46 -7.84
N LYS A 62 18.65 4.05 -8.67
CA LYS A 62 17.34 4.51 -8.23
C LYS A 62 16.47 3.38 -7.69
N ARG A 63 16.46 2.24 -8.39
CA ARG A 63 15.74 1.06 -7.95
C ARG A 63 16.31 0.54 -6.63
N GLN A 64 17.63 0.38 -6.54
CA GLN A 64 18.31 -0.10 -5.34
C GLN A 64 17.99 0.75 -4.10
N THR A 65 17.93 2.08 -4.25
CA THR A 65 17.55 2.97 -3.15
C THR A 65 16.12 2.73 -2.70
N ARG A 66 15.17 2.58 -3.64
CA ARG A 66 13.77 2.26 -3.31
C ARG A 66 13.64 0.91 -2.62
N ASP A 67 14.31 -0.11 -3.16
CA ASP A 67 14.30 -1.46 -2.58
C ASP A 67 14.86 -1.47 -1.14
N GLN A 68 15.91 -0.68 -0.87
CA GLN A 68 16.44 -0.52 0.48
C GLN A 68 15.46 0.17 1.43
N ASP A 69 14.78 1.21 0.98
CA ASP A 69 13.80 1.94 1.79
C ASP A 69 12.55 1.07 2.05
N ASP A 70 12.08 0.33 1.06
CA ASP A 70 11.00 -0.63 1.22
C ASP A 70 11.37 -1.75 2.21
N LEU A 71 12.60 -2.27 2.12
CA LEU A 71 13.09 -3.29 3.07
C LEU A 71 13.13 -2.76 4.50
N LYS A 72 13.61 -1.52 4.72
CA LYS A 72 13.61 -0.88 6.06
C LYS A 72 12.20 -0.78 6.62
N ILE A 73 11.25 -0.31 5.79
CA ILE A 73 9.86 -0.21 6.21
C ILE A 73 9.29 -1.59 6.54
N GLN A 74 9.55 -2.58 5.71
CA GLN A 74 9.07 -3.96 5.92
C GLN A 74 9.62 -4.56 7.21
N LEU A 75 10.92 -4.42 7.48
CA LEU A 75 11.54 -4.87 8.74
C LEU A 75 10.92 -4.17 9.96
N THR A 76 10.71 -2.86 9.86
CA THR A 76 10.06 -2.09 10.91
C THR A 76 8.63 -2.56 11.16
N CYS A 77 7.85 -2.79 10.09
CA CYS A 77 6.49 -3.31 10.20
C CYS A 77 6.48 -4.69 10.88
N THR A 78 7.35 -5.61 10.47
CA THR A 78 7.42 -6.96 11.07
C THR A 78 7.75 -6.89 12.55
N THR A 79 8.79 -6.13 12.92
CA THR A 79 9.20 -5.97 14.33
C THR A 79 8.09 -5.35 15.19
N LEU A 80 7.42 -4.30 14.67
CA LEU A 80 6.32 -3.66 15.40
C LEU A 80 5.12 -4.59 15.54
N SER A 81 4.80 -5.39 14.52
CA SER A 81 3.70 -6.36 14.59
C SER A 81 3.91 -7.41 15.68
N GLU A 82 5.15 -7.81 15.95
CA GLU A 82 5.48 -8.72 17.05
C GLU A 82 5.33 -8.08 18.45
N ILE A 83 5.40 -6.75 18.52
CA ILE A 83 5.20 -6.01 19.78
C ILE A 83 3.70 -5.76 20.07
N LEU A 84 2.85 -5.69 19.06
CA LEU A 84 1.42 -5.39 19.23
C LEU A 84 0.69 -6.32 20.22
N PRO A 85 0.93 -7.65 20.29
CA PRO A 85 0.31 -8.51 21.29
C PRO A 85 0.61 -8.09 22.73
N ILE A 86 1.77 -7.49 22.97
CA ILE A 86 2.13 -6.97 24.31
C ILE A 86 1.24 -5.75 24.61
N VAL A 87 1.05 -4.86 23.63
CA VAL A 87 0.17 -3.69 23.78
C VAL A 87 -1.28 -4.13 24.06
N ASP A 88 -1.76 -5.15 23.34
CA ASP A 88 -3.11 -5.72 23.57
C ASP A 88 -3.25 -6.29 24.99
N ASN A 89 -2.22 -6.99 25.50
CA ASN A 89 -2.24 -7.49 26.87
C ASN A 89 -2.27 -6.35 27.91
N PHE A 90 -1.54 -5.27 27.66
CA PHE A 90 -1.62 -4.08 28.50
C PHE A 90 -3.00 -3.45 28.45
N GLU A 91 -3.64 -3.37 27.29
CA GLU A 91 -4.97 -2.82 27.16
C GLU A 91 -6.03 -3.68 27.85
N ARG A 92 -5.98 -4.99 27.65
CA ARG A 92 -6.85 -5.96 28.30
C ARG A 92 -6.72 -5.91 29.81
N ALA A 93 -5.49 -5.87 30.34
CA ALA A 93 -5.26 -5.74 31.77
C ALA A 93 -5.84 -4.43 32.33
N ARG A 94 -5.72 -3.32 31.58
CA ARG A 94 -6.33 -2.05 31.96
C ARG A 94 -7.86 -2.12 32.09
N GLN A 95 -8.51 -2.86 31.19
CA GLN A 95 -9.98 -3.01 31.18
C GLN A 95 -10.46 -3.95 32.30
N GLN A 96 -9.70 -4.98 32.64
CA GLN A 96 -10.06 -6.00 33.63
C GLN A 96 -9.73 -5.60 35.08
N LEU A 97 -8.74 -4.71 35.27
CA LEU A 97 -8.35 -4.25 36.60
C LEU A 97 -9.39 -3.27 37.15
N ASN A 98 -10.17 -3.75 38.13
CA ASN A 98 -11.04 -2.90 38.95
C ASN A 98 -10.45 -2.79 40.37
N PRO A 99 -9.62 -1.74 40.64
CA PRO A 99 -8.86 -1.64 41.87
C PRO A 99 -9.78 -1.27 43.03
N GLU A 100 -9.97 -2.19 43.98
CA GLU A 100 -10.60 -1.96 45.28
C GLU A 100 -9.52 -1.73 46.32
N GLY A 101 -9.34 -0.52 46.83
CA GLY A 101 -8.38 -0.14 47.87
C GLY A 101 -7.28 0.85 47.37
N GLU A 102 -6.70 1.60 48.32
CA GLU A 102 -5.75 2.67 48.00
C GLU A 102 -4.46 2.14 47.36
N GLU A 103 -3.91 1.03 47.86
CA GLU A 103 -2.70 0.43 47.28
C GLU A 103 -2.92 -0.08 45.85
N ALA A 104 -4.05 -0.72 45.61
CA ALA A 104 -4.42 -1.20 44.28
C ALA A 104 -4.64 -0.04 43.31
N GLN A 105 -5.20 1.08 43.78
CA GLN A 105 -5.34 2.30 42.97
C GLN A 105 -4.01 2.96 42.65
N ALA A 106 -3.06 2.98 43.60
CA ALA A 106 -1.72 3.51 43.35
C ALA A 106 -0.97 2.68 42.28
N LEU A 107 -1.07 1.34 42.38
CA LEU A 107 -0.49 0.43 41.40
C LEU A 107 -1.15 0.63 40.01
N HIS A 108 -2.47 0.78 39.97
CA HIS A 108 -3.21 1.04 38.73
C HIS A 108 -2.80 2.35 38.06
N ARG A 109 -2.58 3.43 38.82
CA ARG A 109 -2.05 4.70 38.30
C ARG A 109 -0.66 4.55 37.69
N SER A 110 0.24 3.81 38.36
CA SER A 110 1.57 3.52 37.84
C SER A 110 1.51 2.73 36.53
N TYR A 111 0.63 1.73 36.48
CA TYR A 111 0.36 0.94 35.28
C TYR A 111 -0.16 1.78 34.11
N GLN A 112 -1.14 2.66 34.39
CA GLN A 112 -1.62 3.61 33.38
C GLN A 112 -0.52 4.55 32.87
N GLY A 113 0.40 4.96 33.74
CA GLY A 113 1.58 5.76 33.38
C GLY A 113 2.47 5.02 32.38
N LEU A 114 2.80 3.77 32.66
CA LEU A 114 3.60 2.92 31.77
C LEU A 114 2.91 2.68 30.42
N TYR A 115 1.61 2.40 30.43
CA TYR A 115 0.85 2.25 29.20
C TYR A 115 0.86 3.53 28.34
N LYS A 116 0.68 4.70 28.94
CA LYS A 116 0.75 5.99 28.22
C LYS A 116 2.12 6.20 27.60
N GLN A 117 3.20 5.91 28.31
CA GLN A 117 4.57 6.01 27.78
C GLN A 117 4.77 5.06 26.59
N LEU A 118 4.29 3.80 26.69
CA LEU A 118 4.37 2.84 25.59
C LEU A 118 3.63 3.35 24.34
N VAL A 119 2.40 3.84 24.50
CA VAL A 119 1.61 4.40 23.40
C VAL A 119 2.28 5.64 22.79
N GLU A 120 2.90 6.48 23.63
CA GLU A 120 3.63 7.67 23.15
C GLU A 120 4.86 7.28 22.33
N VAL A 121 5.63 6.28 22.76
CA VAL A 121 6.76 5.74 21.99
C VAL A 121 6.28 5.20 20.63
N LEU A 122 5.21 4.42 20.61
CA LEU A 122 4.64 3.89 19.37
C LEU A 122 4.19 5.04 18.44
N LYS A 123 3.55 6.05 18.98
CA LYS A 123 3.15 7.25 18.23
C LYS A 123 4.35 8.00 17.63
N ASN A 124 5.44 8.13 18.39
CA ASN A 124 6.67 8.75 17.93
C ASN A 124 7.35 7.96 16.81
N LEU A 125 7.16 6.64 16.79
CA LEU A 125 7.58 5.76 15.70
C LEU A 125 6.67 5.85 14.45
N GLY A 126 5.55 6.59 14.54
CA GLY A 126 4.57 6.73 13.46
C GLY A 126 3.48 5.67 13.46
N VAL A 127 3.39 4.86 14.53
CA VAL A 127 2.30 3.88 14.71
C VAL A 127 1.06 4.60 15.25
N ALA A 128 -0.07 4.45 14.58
CA ALA A 128 -1.33 4.98 15.04
C ALA A 128 -2.43 3.90 15.06
N PRO A 129 -3.29 3.92 16.10
CA PRO A 129 -4.45 3.03 16.15
C PRO A 129 -5.49 3.45 15.11
N MET A 130 -6.17 2.49 14.53
CA MET A 130 -7.31 2.73 13.65
C MET A 130 -8.54 3.09 14.49
N ARG A 131 -9.37 3.97 13.97
CA ARG A 131 -10.70 4.25 14.54
C ARG A 131 -11.71 3.53 13.67
N VAL A 132 -12.32 2.51 14.22
CA VAL A 132 -13.16 1.60 13.43
C VAL A 132 -14.61 1.56 13.90
N VAL A 133 -14.88 1.88 15.17
CA VAL A 133 -16.23 1.87 15.74
C VAL A 133 -17.10 2.92 15.05
N ASP A 134 -18.32 2.55 14.72
CA ASP A 134 -19.31 3.37 13.99
C ASP A 134 -18.93 3.74 12.55
N GLN A 135 -17.94 3.04 11.98
CA GLN A 135 -17.57 3.21 10.57
C GLN A 135 -18.06 2.03 9.73
N ALA A 136 -18.19 2.25 8.43
CA ALA A 136 -18.46 1.20 7.48
C ALA A 136 -17.31 0.19 7.45
N PHE A 137 -17.63 -1.08 7.32
CA PHE A 137 -16.66 -2.14 7.21
C PHE A 137 -15.85 -1.99 5.92
N ASP A 138 -14.54 -1.99 6.05
CA ASP A 138 -13.58 -1.96 4.93
C ASP A 138 -12.66 -3.19 5.02
N PRO A 139 -12.75 -4.13 4.07
CA PRO A 139 -11.91 -5.33 4.07
C PRO A 139 -10.40 -5.05 4.00
N SER A 140 -9.98 -3.87 3.56
CA SER A 140 -8.57 -3.48 3.50
C SER A 140 -7.98 -3.09 4.86
N LEU A 141 -8.82 -2.75 5.82
CA LEU A 141 -8.45 -2.25 7.16
C LEU A 141 -8.97 -3.13 8.29
N HIS A 142 -10.09 -3.81 8.08
CA HIS A 142 -10.85 -4.52 9.09
C HIS A 142 -10.96 -6.01 8.76
N GLU A 143 -10.99 -6.83 9.78
CA GLU A 143 -11.30 -8.26 9.70
C GLU A 143 -12.54 -8.55 10.53
N ALA A 144 -13.65 -8.93 9.88
CA ALA A 144 -14.91 -9.26 10.55
C ALA A 144 -14.85 -10.67 11.12
N VAL A 145 -14.82 -10.78 12.44
CA VAL A 145 -14.81 -12.07 13.15
C VAL A 145 -16.23 -12.54 13.48
N MET A 146 -17.11 -11.60 13.80
CA MET A 146 -18.50 -11.87 14.19
C MET A 146 -19.45 -10.91 13.49
N ARG A 147 -20.65 -11.42 13.20
CA ARG A 147 -21.78 -10.62 12.74
C ARG A 147 -22.91 -10.74 13.74
N GLU A 148 -23.51 -9.65 14.12
CA GLU A 148 -24.60 -9.60 15.10
C GLU A 148 -25.74 -8.71 14.57
N PRO A 149 -27.00 -9.15 14.69
CA PRO A 149 -28.13 -8.31 14.35
C PRO A 149 -28.20 -7.12 15.34
N SER A 150 -28.39 -5.92 14.80
CA SER A 150 -28.50 -4.69 15.58
C SER A 150 -29.65 -3.85 15.08
N ASP A 151 -30.56 -3.49 15.98
CA ASP A 151 -31.67 -2.60 15.66
C ASP A 151 -31.24 -1.14 15.52
N GLU A 152 -30.07 -0.79 16.06
CA GLU A 152 -29.57 0.59 16.10
C GLU A 152 -28.67 0.94 14.93
N LYS A 153 -27.94 -0.05 14.37
CA LYS A 153 -26.93 0.16 13.33
C LYS A 153 -27.32 -0.51 12.03
N ALA A 154 -27.06 0.21 10.92
CA ALA A 154 -27.28 -0.33 9.59
C ALA A 154 -26.37 -1.54 9.30
N GLU A 155 -26.70 -2.29 8.28
CA GLU A 155 -25.88 -3.39 7.78
C GLU A 155 -24.47 -2.89 7.41
N ASP A 156 -23.46 -3.74 7.65
CA ASP A 156 -22.04 -3.47 7.39
C ASP A 156 -21.42 -2.30 8.19
N ILE A 157 -22.03 -1.87 9.29
CA ILE A 157 -21.42 -0.94 10.24
C ILE A 157 -20.72 -1.70 11.35
N VAL A 158 -19.52 -1.25 11.73
CA VAL A 158 -18.77 -1.81 12.87
C VAL A 158 -19.45 -1.46 14.17
N ILE A 159 -19.88 -2.49 14.91
CA ILE A 159 -20.52 -2.36 16.22
C ILE A 159 -19.48 -2.18 17.32
N GLU A 160 -18.47 -3.05 17.31
CA GLU A 160 -17.48 -3.17 18.38
C GLU A 160 -16.12 -3.55 17.81
N GLU A 161 -15.05 -3.01 18.41
CA GLU A 161 -13.68 -3.37 18.14
C GLU A 161 -13.22 -4.41 19.16
N LEU A 162 -13.03 -5.66 18.73
CA LEU A 162 -12.54 -6.75 19.58
C LEU A 162 -11.04 -6.71 19.80
N GLN A 163 -10.30 -6.30 18.76
CA GLN A 163 -8.87 -6.12 18.81
C GLN A 163 -8.47 -4.92 17.93
N ARG A 164 -7.64 -4.04 18.47
CA ARG A 164 -7.25 -2.82 17.78
C ARG A 164 -6.40 -3.08 16.55
N GLY A 165 -6.77 -2.43 15.46
CA GLY A 165 -5.94 -2.30 14.29
C GLY A 165 -4.93 -1.17 14.43
N TYR A 166 -3.77 -1.34 13.77
CA TYR A 166 -2.70 -0.34 13.76
C TYR A 166 -2.14 -0.14 12.37
N HIS A 167 -1.75 1.08 12.06
CA HIS A 167 -1.04 1.42 10.84
C HIS A 167 0.26 2.18 11.15
N LEU A 168 1.27 2.03 10.28
CA LEU A 168 2.53 2.76 10.30
C LEU A 168 2.61 3.66 9.07
N ASN A 169 2.53 4.97 9.26
CA ASN A 169 2.63 5.95 8.17
C ASN A 169 1.69 5.62 6.98
N GLY A 170 0.47 5.14 7.26
CA GLY A 170 -0.52 4.77 6.25
C GLY A 170 -0.45 3.32 5.74
N ARG A 171 0.58 2.54 6.12
CA ARG A 171 0.67 1.10 5.83
C ARG A 171 0.07 0.29 6.97
N VAL A 172 -0.83 -0.62 6.69
CA VAL A 172 -1.45 -1.49 7.69
C VAL A 172 -0.41 -2.42 8.30
N LEU A 173 -0.25 -2.38 9.63
CA LEU A 173 0.53 -3.32 10.42
C LEU A 173 -0.30 -4.55 10.79
N ARG A 174 -1.54 -4.31 11.21
CA ARG A 174 -2.51 -5.34 11.60
C ARG A 174 -3.91 -4.80 11.40
N HIS A 175 -4.79 -5.61 10.79
CA HIS A 175 -6.20 -5.30 10.66
C HIS A 175 -6.88 -5.24 12.04
N ALA A 176 -7.91 -4.41 12.17
CA ALA A 176 -8.74 -4.41 13.36
C ALA A 176 -9.69 -5.60 13.30
N LEU A 177 -9.74 -6.41 14.38
CA LEU A 177 -10.77 -7.45 14.51
C LEU A 177 -12.05 -6.80 15.01
N VAL A 178 -13.11 -6.91 14.22
CA VAL A 178 -14.36 -6.18 14.47
C VAL A 178 -15.57 -7.09 14.46
N LYS A 179 -16.59 -6.64 15.19
CA LYS A 179 -17.96 -7.16 15.11
C LYS A 179 -18.76 -6.22 14.22
N VAL A 180 -19.44 -6.78 13.22
CA VAL A 180 -20.18 -6.03 12.20
C VAL A 180 -21.66 -6.23 12.34
N SER A 181 -22.46 -5.20 12.11
CA SER A 181 -23.92 -5.26 12.11
C SER A 181 -24.45 -6.01 10.89
N MET A 182 -25.45 -6.86 11.12
CA MET A 182 -26.26 -7.45 10.05
C MET A 182 -27.49 -6.58 9.72
N GLY A 183 -27.59 -5.39 10.32
CA GLY A 183 -28.78 -4.56 10.25
C GLY A 183 -29.90 -5.05 11.17
N PRO A 184 -31.02 -4.35 11.20
CA PRO A 184 -32.22 -4.84 11.87
C PRO A 184 -32.62 -6.16 11.20
N GLY A 185 -32.64 -7.24 11.98
CA GLY A 185 -33.10 -8.56 11.52
C GLY A 185 -34.48 -8.42 10.84
N PRO A 186 -34.96 -9.41 10.08
CA PRO A 186 -36.22 -9.32 9.44
C PRO A 186 -37.24 -8.97 10.54
N LYS A 187 -37.78 -7.75 10.50
CA LYS A 187 -38.91 -7.40 11.33
C LYS A 187 -39.94 -8.50 11.06
N ALA A 188 -40.34 -9.25 12.09
CA ALA A 188 -41.49 -10.10 11.98
C ALA A 188 -42.61 -9.18 11.46
N VAL A 189 -42.88 -9.31 10.17
CA VAL A 189 -44.08 -8.70 9.59
C VAL A 189 -45.17 -9.38 10.36
N ASN A 190 -45.74 -8.70 11.37
CA ASN A 190 -47.07 -9.00 11.81
C ASN A 190 -47.90 -8.81 10.53
N GLU A 191 -48.08 -9.89 9.79
CA GLU A 191 -49.17 -10.02 8.85
C GLU A 191 -50.41 -9.88 9.75
N GLU A 192 -50.92 -8.65 9.87
CA GLU A 192 -52.32 -8.42 10.16
C GLU A 192 -53.04 -9.16 9.03
N ILE A 193 -53.42 -10.40 9.33
CA ILE A 193 -54.34 -11.16 8.50
C ILE A 193 -55.58 -10.25 8.44
N PRO A 194 -55.90 -9.66 7.26
CA PRO A 194 -57.14 -8.91 7.18
C PRO A 194 -58.27 -9.91 7.47
N ASP A 195 -58.98 -9.61 8.53
CA ASP A 195 -60.13 -10.37 9.02
C ASP A 195 -61.17 -10.42 7.88
N GLN A 196 -61.17 -11.51 7.10
CA GLN A 196 -62.09 -11.76 5.99
C GLN A 196 -63.50 -12.08 6.47
N ASN A 197 -63.81 -11.77 7.75
CA ASN A 197 -65.14 -12.08 8.33
C ASN A 197 -66.11 -10.89 8.33
N ALA A 198 -65.73 -9.73 7.71
CA ALA A 198 -66.62 -8.57 7.63
C ALA A 198 -67.53 -8.53 6.38
N SER A 199 -67.38 -9.49 5.43
CA SER A 199 -68.16 -9.48 4.19
C SER A 199 -69.36 -10.46 4.15
N ASN A 200 -69.64 -11.18 5.24
CA ASN A 200 -70.77 -12.15 5.29
C ASN A 200 -71.94 -11.71 6.15
N GLN A 201 -71.90 -10.49 6.71
CA GLN A 201 -73.06 -10.00 7.50
C GLN A 201 -74.01 -9.03 6.77
N GLU A 202 -73.70 -8.58 5.58
CA GLU A 202 -74.57 -7.70 4.78
C GLU A 202 -75.41 -8.41 3.74
N LEU A 203 -75.31 -9.74 3.62
CA LEU A 203 -76.15 -10.52 2.66
C LEU A 203 -77.29 -11.35 3.32
N SER A 204 -77.48 -11.27 4.67
CA SER A 204 -78.60 -11.95 5.34
C SER A 204 -79.78 -11.06 5.79
N GLU A 205 -79.70 -9.72 5.56
CA GLU A 205 -80.70 -8.76 5.94
C GLU A 205 -81.63 -8.25 4.84
N SER A 206 -81.46 -8.74 3.60
CA SER A 206 -82.25 -8.28 2.43
C SER A 206 -83.28 -9.32 1.90
N VAL A 207 -83.58 -10.41 2.59
CA VAL A 207 -84.51 -11.46 2.12
C VAL A 207 -85.74 -11.65 3.02
N GLU A 208 -85.89 -10.94 4.14
CA GLU A 208 -87.07 -11.08 5.04
C GLU A 208 -88.03 -9.88 5.01
N GLY A 209 -88.30 -9.32 3.88
CA GLY A 209 -89.19 -8.16 3.80
C GLY A 209 -90.14 -8.11 2.64
N SER A 210 -90.63 -9.22 2.12
CA SER A 210 -91.67 -9.13 1.07
C SER A 210 -92.56 -10.38 0.95
N THR A 211 -93.35 -10.61 1.96
CA THR A 211 -94.64 -11.40 1.81
C THR A 211 -95.55 -11.16 3.02
N LYS A 212 -96.31 -10.12 2.97
CA LYS A 212 -97.64 -10.02 3.60
C LYS A 212 -98.29 -8.78 3.05
N ASP A 213 -99.10 -9.03 2.09
CA ASP A 213 -100.46 -8.43 2.01
C ASP A 213 -101.06 -8.92 0.71
N GLU A 214 -102.01 -9.83 0.84
CA GLU A 214 -103.25 -9.94 0.12
C GLU A 214 -103.98 -11.18 0.59
N ASN A 215 -104.87 -11.03 1.50
CA ASN A 215 -106.29 -11.33 1.44
C ASN A 215 -106.93 -11.31 2.87
#